data_516fcf0b03895eea9e3ff4325069f3ea
#
_entry.id   516fcf0b03895eea9e3ff4325069f3ea
#
_cell.length_a   1.000
_cell.length_b   1.000
_cell.length_c   1.000
_cell.angle_alpha   90.00
_cell.angle_beta   90.00
_cell.angle_gamma   90.00
#
_symmetry.space_group_name_H-M   'P 1'
#
loop_
_entity.id
_entity.type
_entity.pdbx_description
1 polymer ?
#
loop_
_entity_poly.entity_id
_entity_poly.type
_entity_poly.pdbx_seq_one_letter_code
_entity_poly.pdbx_strand_id
1 'polypeptide(L)'
;QYGRYGEGDFYDWHIDQHAQAVKGNVRKISMTLFLNEDYEGGEFDLEIYKPETDPRYKTFKLTSGSAIFFQSDQWHRVRPIISGTRESLVAWFYGPPYS
;
A
#
# COMPACT_ATOMS: atom_id res chain seq x y z
N GLN A 1 11.40 -3.59 0.15
CA GLN A 1 11.38 -3.21 1.56
C GLN A 1 10.44 -4.13 2.34
N TYR A 2 10.95 -4.75 3.37
CA TYR A 2 10.18 -5.62 4.26
C TYR A 2 9.49 -4.77 5.33
N GLY A 3 8.19 -5.00 5.51
CA GLY A 3 7.40 -4.34 6.54
C GLY A 3 6.82 -5.34 7.54
N ARG A 4 6.87 -4.99 8.82
CA ARG A 4 6.30 -5.80 9.89
C ARG A 4 5.50 -4.90 10.83
N TYR A 5 4.21 -5.25 11.02
CA TYR A 5 3.28 -4.50 11.83
C TYR A 5 2.72 -5.40 12.93
N GLY A 6 2.92 -5.03 14.18
CA GLY A 6 2.35 -5.72 15.34
C GLY A 6 1.06 -5.05 15.81
N GLU A 7 0.51 -5.54 16.93
CA GLU A 7 -0.72 -5.00 17.49
C GLU A 7 -0.66 -3.48 17.68
N GLY A 8 -1.68 -2.78 17.21
CA GLY A 8 -1.79 -1.33 17.29
C GLY A 8 -1.03 -0.58 16.22
N ASP A 9 -0.14 -1.23 15.48
CA ASP A 9 0.60 -0.57 14.41
C ASP A 9 -0.31 -0.32 13.23
N PHE A 10 -0.06 0.80 12.53
CA PHE A 10 -0.82 1.19 11.35
C PHE A 10 0.03 2.12 10.50
N TYR A 11 -0.42 2.35 9.28
CA TYR A 11 0.17 3.35 8.41
C TYR A 11 -0.98 4.12 7.77
N ASP A 12 -1.15 5.37 8.20
CA ASP A 12 -2.28 6.19 7.77
C ASP A 12 -2.19 6.59 6.30
N TRP A 13 -3.23 7.23 5.78
CA TRP A 13 -3.32 7.62 4.38
C TRP A 13 -2.07 8.35 3.91
N HIS A 14 -1.47 7.86 2.84
CA HIS A 14 -0.26 8.43 2.25
C HIS A 14 -0.14 8.02 0.79
N ILE A 15 0.77 8.66 0.09
CA ILE A 15 1.17 8.27 -1.27
C ILE A 15 2.66 7.89 -1.25
N ASP A 16 3.04 7.04 -2.20
CA ASP A 16 4.43 6.59 -2.32
C ASP A 16 5.26 7.48 -3.25
N GLN A 17 4.61 8.28 -4.07
CA GLN A 17 5.29 9.20 -4.96
C GLN A 17 5.79 10.40 -4.16
N HIS A 18 7.10 10.57 -4.12
CA HIS A 18 7.71 11.68 -3.41
C HIS A 18 8.09 12.80 -4.37
N ALA A 19 8.15 14.03 -3.85
CA ALA A 19 8.58 15.19 -4.62
C ALA A 19 10.04 15.08 -5.06
N GLN A 20 10.86 14.34 -4.31
CA GLN A 20 12.27 14.15 -4.64
C GLN A 20 12.45 12.96 -5.56
N ALA A 21 13.02 13.22 -6.73
CA ALA A 21 13.34 12.18 -7.68
C ALA A 21 14.68 11.52 -7.35
N VAL A 22 14.79 10.22 -7.67
CA VAL A 22 16.07 9.50 -7.59
C VAL A 22 16.65 9.47 -8.98
N LYS A 23 17.79 10.16 -9.20
CA LYS A 23 18.42 10.27 -10.52
C LYS A 23 17.46 10.76 -11.60
N GLY A 24 16.59 11.71 -11.27
CA GLY A 24 15.60 12.22 -12.20
C GLY A 24 14.36 11.35 -12.37
N ASN A 25 14.26 10.22 -11.68
CA ASN A 25 13.12 9.32 -11.75
C ASN A 25 12.31 9.35 -10.47
N VAL A 26 11.00 9.16 -10.60
CA VAL A 26 10.08 9.09 -9.46
C VAL A 26 9.45 7.71 -9.39
N ARG A 27 8.92 7.35 -8.23
CA ARG A 27 8.15 6.12 -8.06
C ARG A 27 6.87 6.24 -8.87
N LYS A 28 6.65 5.28 -9.76
CA LYS A 28 5.49 5.24 -10.66
C LYS A 28 4.49 4.19 -10.25
N ILE A 29 4.98 2.99 -10.01
CA ILE A 29 4.16 1.84 -9.64
C ILE A 29 4.68 1.31 -8.30
N SER A 30 3.75 1.05 -7.42
CA SER A 30 4.01 0.41 -6.13
C SER A 30 3.45 -1.01 -6.16
N MET A 31 4.14 -1.91 -5.48
CA MET A 31 3.67 -3.28 -5.30
C MET A 31 3.74 -3.62 -3.82
N THR A 32 2.68 -4.22 -3.28
CA THR A 32 2.71 -4.80 -1.95
C THR A 32 2.41 -6.28 -2.05
N LEU A 33 3.30 -7.09 -1.50
CA LEU A 33 3.19 -8.55 -1.47
C LEU A 33 2.85 -8.97 -0.03
N PHE A 34 1.75 -9.68 0.12
CA PHE A 34 1.30 -10.17 1.43
C PHE A 34 2.07 -11.43 1.78
N LEU A 35 2.83 -11.39 2.88
CA LEU A 35 3.68 -12.52 3.28
C LEU A 35 2.97 -13.48 4.24
N ASN A 36 1.94 -13.01 4.95
CA ASN A 36 1.15 -13.84 5.86
C ASN A 36 -0.29 -13.36 5.89
N GLU A 37 -1.16 -14.15 6.52
CA GLU A 37 -2.58 -13.85 6.60
C GLU A 37 -3.16 -14.15 8.00
N ASP A 38 -2.33 -14.59 8.93
CA ASP A 38 -2.74 -15.03 10.27
C ASP A 38 -2.73 -13.88 11.28
N TYR A 39 -3.46 -12.80 10.94
CA TYR A 39 -3.62 -11.62 11.80
C TYR A 39 -5.03 -11.07 11.63
N GLU A 40 -5.47 -10.27 12.60
CA GLU A 40 -6.75 -9.55 12.51
C GLU A 40 -6.49 -8.05 12.38
N GLY A 41 -7.38 -7.36 11.66
CA GLY A 41 -7.15 -5.98 11.29
C GLY A 41 -6.17 -5.87 10.14
N GLY A 42 -5.50 -4.75 10.04
CA GLY A 42 -4.43 -4.58 9.06
C GLY A 42 -4.86 -4.60 7.60
N GLU A 43 -6.14 -4.33 7.33
CA GLU A 43 -6.63 -4.24 5.97
C GLU A 43 -5.91 -3.15 5.20
N PHE A 44 -5.72 -3.38 3.91
CA PHE A 44 -5.12 -2.42 3.00
C PHE A 44 -6.22 -1.70 2.23
N ASP A 45 -6.33 -0.39 2.43
CA ASP A 45 -7.29 0.45 1.73
C ASP A 45 -6.57 1.22 0.63
N LEU A 46 -7.10 1.14 -0.57
CA LEU A 46 -6.55 1.79 -1.75
C LEU A 46 -7.60 2.70 -2.38
N GLU A 47 -7.25 3.98 -2.55
CA GLU A 47 -8.11 4.94 -3.22
C GLU A 47 -8.34 4.55 -4.68
N ILE A 48 -9.60 4.63 -5.09
CA ILE A 48 -9.97 4.40 -6.50
C ILE A 48 -10.62 5.66 -7.03
N TYR A 49 -10.16 6.10 -8.21
CA TYR A 49 -10.69 7.29 -8.86
C TYR A 49 -11.99 6.96 -9.58
N LYS A 50 -13.08 6.94 -8.82
CA LYS A 50 -14.43 6.92 -9.38
C LYS A 50 -15.27 7.90 -8.58
N PRO A 51 -15.42 9.13 -9.06
CA PRO A 51 -16.11 10.16 -8.26
C PRO A 51 -17.56 9.82 -7.94
N GLU A 52 -18.16 8.90 -8.67
CA GLU A 52 -19.55 8.48 -8.40
C GLU A 52 -19.67 7.28 -7.47
N THR A 53 -18.56 6.72 -6.97
CA THR A 53 -18.59 5.54 -6.10
C THR A 53 -18.28 5.94 -4.66
N ASP A 54 -19.10 5.46 -3.74
CA ASP A 54 -18.88 5.61 -2.32
C ASP A 54 -18.91 4.21 -1.69
N PRO A 55 -17.87 3.76 -0.97
CA PRO A 55 -16.67 4.51 -0.59
C PRO A 55 -15.68 4.68 -1.75
N ARG A 56 -14.84 5.71 -1.64
CA ARG A 56 -13.85 6.04 -2.69
C ARG A 56 -12.56 5.23 -2.57
N TYR A 57 -12.58 4.19 -1.81
CA TYR A 57 -11.45 3.28 -1.68
C TYR A 57 -11.96 1.85 -1.69
N LYS A 58 -11.06 0.94 -1.98
CA LYS A 58 -11.33 -0.49 -1.94
C LYS A 58 -10.45 -1.12 -0.86
N THR A 59 -11.03 -2.01 -0.08
CA THR A 59 -10.37 -2.68 1.03
C THR A 59 -9.92 -4.07 0.61
N PHE A 60 -8.66 -4.39 0.91
CA PHE A 60 -8.07 -5.69 0.59
C PHE A 60 -7.51 -6.34 1.84
N LYS A 61 -7.72 -7.62 1.97
CA LYS A 61 -7.02 -8.48 2.91
C LYS A 61 -6.81 -9.80 2.22
N LEU A 62 -5.69 -9.91 1.52
CA LEU A 62 -5.42 -11.02 0.63
C LEU A 62 -4.65 -12.13 1.31
N THR A 63 -4.70 -13.30 0.70
CA THR A 63 -3.99 -14.48 1.19
C THR A 63 -2.48 -14.32 1.00
N SER A 64 -1.72 -15.06 1.78
CA SER A 64 -0.26 -15.10 1.69
C SER A 64 0.18 -15.43 0.28
N GLY A 65 1.16 -14.70 -0.22
CA GLY A 65 1.69 -14.85 -1.58
C GLY A 65 0.98 -14.00 -2.63
N SER A 66 -0.11 -13.32 -2.26
CA SER A 66 -0.82 -12.41 -3.18
C SER A 66 -0.18 -11.04 -3.20
N ALA A 67 -0.26 -10.36 -4.33
CA ALA A 67 0.30 -9.02 -4.50
C ALA A 67 -0.73 -8.07 -5.09
N ILE A 68 -0.62 -6.80 -4.72
CA ILE A 68 -1.39 -5.71 -5.32
C ILE A 68 -0.41 -4.75 -5.95
N PHE A 69 -0.69 -4.38 -7.21
CA PHE A 69 0.03 -3.35 -7.92
C PHE A 69 -0.86 -2.13 -8.04
N PHE A 70 -0.32 -0.95 -7.76
CA PHE A 70 -1.08 0.29 -7.84
C PHE A 70 -0.15 1.44 -8.23
N GLN A 71 -0.76 2.55 -8.67
CA GLN A 71 0.01 3.75 -9.00
C GLN A 71 0.52 4.39 -7.72
N SER A 72 1.78 4.82 -7.73
CA SER A 72 2.43 5.37 -6.54
C SER A 72 1.80 6.68 -6.05
N ASP A 73 1.00 7.35 -6.90
CA ASP A 73 0.27 8.55 -6.52
C ASP A 73 -1.15 8.29 -5.99
N GLN A 74 -1.55 7.02 -5.88
CA GLN A 74 -2.81 6.67 -5.25
C GLN A 74 -2.65 6.68 -3.73
N TRP A 75 -3.62 7.26 -3.04
CA TRP A 75 -3.66 7.24 -1.58
C TRP A 75 -3.97 5.83 -1.10
N HIS A 76 -3.28 5.41 -0.07
CA HIS A 76 -3.49 4.09 0.53
C HIS A 76 -3.13 4.12 2.00
N ARG A 77 -3.63 3.14 2.75
CA ARG A 77 -3.34 3.01 4.17
C ARG A 77 -3.38 1.55 4.59
N VAL A 78 -2.74 1.27 5.72
CA VAL A 78 -2.87 0.00 6.44
C VAL A 78 -3.61 0.31 7.73
N ARG A 79 -4.76 -0.31 7.93
CA ARG A 79 -5.56 -0.14 9.15
C ARG A 79 -4.83 -0.77 10.34
N PRO A 80 -5.14 -0.31 11.58
CA PRO A 80 -4.48 -0.87 12.77
C PRO A 80 -4.62 -2.38 12.86
N ILE A 81 -3.54 -3.03 13.27
CA ILE A 81 -3.53 -4.46 13.56
C ILE A 81 -4.26 -4.68 14.89
N ILE A 82 -5.27 -5.55 14.89
CA ILE A 82 -6.04 -5.87 16.09
C ILE A 82 -5.35 -6.97 16.87
N SER A 83 -4.90 -8.01 16.18
CA SER A 83 -4.15 -9.10 16.81
C SER A 83 -3.22 -9.74 15.79
N GLY A 84 -2.15 -10.33 16.26
CA GLY A 84 -1.14 -10.97 15.43
C GLY A 84 -0.14 -9.98 14.85
N THR A 85 0.58 -10.43 13.83
CA THR A 85 1.61 -9.64 13.14
C THR A 85 1.38 -9.71 11.66
N ARG A 86 1.39 -8.54 11.00
CA ARG A 86 1.25 -8.44 9.55
C ARG A 86 2.62 -8.24 8.92
N GLU A 87 2.94 -9.06 7.93
CA GLU A 87 4.22 -8.99 7.21
C GLU A 87 3.98 -8.79 5.73
N SER A 88 4.76 -7.92 5.12
CA SER A 88 4.65 -7.61 3.70
C SER A 88 6.00 -7.21 3.12
N LEU A 89 6.10 -7.36 1.80
CA LEU A 89 7.20 -6.81 1.01
C LEU A 89 6.64 -5.72 0.11
N VAL A 90 7.32 -4.59 0.06
CA VAL A 90 6.96 -3.48 -0.80
C VAL A 90 8.09 -3.23 -1.79
N ALA A 91 7.73 -3.06 -3.05
CA ALA A 91 8.68 -2.72 -4.10
C ALA A 91 8.12 -1.57 -4.93
N TRP A 92 9.03 -0.80 -5.52
CA TRP A 92 8.66 0.33 -6.36
C TRP A 92 9.36 0.23 -7.70
N PHE A 93 8.62 0.63 -8.75
CA PHE A 93 9.15 0.75 -10.10
C PHE A 93 9.22 2.24 -10.45
N TYR A 94 10.37 2.67 -10.88
CA TYR A 94 10.66 4.09 -11.13
C TYR A 94 10.54 4.41 -12.61
N GLY A 95 10.26 5.68 -12.89
CA GLY A 95 10.23 6.21 -14.25
C GLY A 95 10.35 7.72 -14.24
N PRO A 96 10.38 8.36 -15.42
CA PRO A 96 10.47 9.82 -15.48
C PRO A 96 9.21 10.45 -14.88
N PRO A 97 9.33 11.66 -14.29
CA PRO A 97 8.16 12.35 -13.75
C PRO A 97 7.08 12.54 -14.81
N TYR A 98 5.83 12.57 -14.36
CA TYR A 98 4.70 12.90 -15.22
C TYR A 98 4.81 14.36 -15.65
N SER A 99 4.57 14.60 -16.92
CA SER A 99 4.58 15.95 -17.48
C SER A 99 3.19 16.56 -17.54
#